data_1472ac754f011f6e3b7769fef1c462c9
#
_entry.id   1472ac754f011f6e3b7769fef1c462c9
#
_cell.length_a   1.000
_cell.length_b   1.000
_cell.length_c   1.000
_cell.angle_alpha   90.00
_cell.angle_beta   90.00
_cell.angle_gamma   90.00
#
_symmetry.space_group_name_H-M   'P 1'
#
loop_
_entity.id
_entity.type
_entity.pdbx_description
1 polymer ?
#
loop_
_entity_poly.entity_id
_entity_poly.type
_entity_poly.pdbx_seq_one_letter_code
_entity_poly.pdbx_strand_id
1 'polypeptide(L)'
;SVEIPSIGSIPENASAVAGRISDILTHVYGFGDQQRAAIYKACKEGIDRYGAQMSFARLQELLEESKIKEAKTVSSKMTQFFDNDLFDTSNSFDWKDILNNDGKVTVIQLTNLDRTLQTIITEITLWDAWYSLTKFGNKDTPFVVVLDEAQNLSFKSGSPAEKILREGRKYGWSAWFATQFLKGALDSGEISNLQQAAERLYFKPSGEEMNYIAGQIASERTEIQDWYNRLKNMQKGQCIVQGDRIKPNGEFGSIQPALVN
;
A
#
# COMPACT_ATOMS: atom_id res chain seq x y z
N SER A 1 7.23 -6.01 -16.98
CA SER A 1 8.28 -5.34 -16.21
C SER A 1 7.66 -4.11 -15.57
N VAL A 2 7.80 -4.00 -14.25
CA VAL A 2 7.41 -2.82 -13.48
C VAL A 2 8.67 -2.01 -13.30
N GLU A 3 8.68 -0.76 -13.75
CA GLU A 3 9.82 0.11 -13.53
C GLU A 3 9.91 0.59 -12.09
N ILE A 4 11.16 0.70 -11.62
CA ILE A 4 11.45 1.76 -10.67
C ILE A 4 11.33 3.05 -11.50
N PRO A 5 10.47 4.01 -11.07
CA PRO A 5 10.47 5.30 -11.72
C PRO A 5 11.89 5.79 -11.83
N SER A 6 12.24 6.27 -13.00
CA SER A 6 13.51 6.93 -13.13
C SER A 6 13.58 7.98 -12.03
N ILE A 7 14.52 7.81 -11.10
CA ILE A 7 14.86 8.78 -10.05
C ILE A 7 15.10 10.18 -10.64
N GLY A 8 14.89 10.34 -11.95
CA GLY A 8 15.36 11.43 -12.80
C GLY A 8 14.43 12.60 -13.08
N SER A 9 13.18 12.65 -12.64
CA SER A 9 12.33 13.81 -12.98
C SER A 9 12.11 14.82 -11.87
N ILE A 10 12.64 14.57 -10.64
CA ILE A 10 12.58 15.52 -9.54
C ILE A 10 13.86 15.37 -8.72
N PRO A 11 14.51 16.48 -8.34
CA PRO A 11 15.63 16.41 -7.41
C PRO A 11 15.08 16.05 -6.03
N GLU A 12 14.78 14.77 -5.83
CA GLU A 12 14.59 14.27 -4.48
C GLU A 12 15.96 14.18 -3.81
N ASN A 13 15.98 14.60 -2.56
CA ASN A 13 17.16 14.40 -1.73
C ASN A 13 17.46 12.89 -1.66
N ALA A 14 18.65 12.46 -2.07
CA ALA A 14 19.11 11.08 -2.04
C ALA A 14 18.81 10.37 -0.71
N SER A 15 18.88 11.12 0.40
CA SER A 15 18.53 10.63 1.73
C SER A 15 17.05 10.25 1.86
N ALA A 16 16.14 10.99 1.23
CA ALA A 16 14.70 10.67 1.28
C ALA A 16 14.38 9.42 0.50
N VAL A 17 14.96 9.26 -0.70
CA VAL A 17 14.81 8.05 -1.52
C VAL A 17 15.40 6.83 -0.81
N ALA A 18 16.64 6.95 -0.32
CA ALA A 18 17.30 5.88 0.43
C ALA A 18 16.52 5.49 1.68
N GLY A 19 15.93 6.46 2.39
CA GLY A 19 15.05 6.23 3.53
C GLY A 19 13.86 5.36 3.17
N ARG A 20 13.11 5.75 2.13
CA ARG A 20 11.93 4.99 1.68
C ARG A 20 12.26 3.57 1.25
N ILE A 21 13.26 3.39 0.40
CA ILE A 21 13.68 2.05 -0.04
C ILE A 21 14.11 1.20 1.14
N SER A 22 14.90 1.75 2.08
CA SER A 22 15.30 1.02 3.27
C SER A 22 14.12 0.65 4.17
N ASP A 23 13.10 1.51 4.29
CA ASP A 23 11.89 1.23 5.08
C ASP A 23 11.05 0.12 4.44
N ILE A 24 10.82 0.17 3.12
CA ILE A 24 10.09 -0.88 2.39
C ILE A 24 10.78 -2.22 2.56
N LEU A 25 12.07 -2.31 2.23
CA LEU A 25 12.83 -3.56 2.31
C LEU A 25 12.90 -4.10 3.75
N THR A 26 13.05 -3.20 4.72
CA THR A 26 13.06 -3.57 6.14
C THR A 26 11.71 -4.15 6.57
N HIS A 27 10.61 -3.50 6.16
CA HIS A 27 9.26 -3.99 6.46
C HIS A 27 9.03 -5.38 5.86
N VAL A 28 9.29 -5.54 4.58
CA VAL A 28 8.97 -6.79 3.85
C VAL A 28 9.83 -7.97 4.30
N TYR A 29 11.13 -7.76 4.52
CA TYR A 29 12.05 -8.82 4.94
C TYR A 29 12.15 -9.00 6.45
N GLY A 30 11.49 -8.19 7.25
CA GLY A 30 11.59 -8.22 8.71
C GLY A 30 13.01 -7.90 9.21
N PHE A 31 13.70 -6.95 8.56
CA PHE A 31 15.04 -6.55 8.98
C PHE A 31 15.00 -5.71 10.26
N GLY A 32 16.08 -5.79 11.05
CA GLY A 32 16.28 -4.92 12.20
C GLY A 32 16.99 -3.60 11.83
N ASP A 33 17.14 -2.72 12.82
CA ASP A 33 17.69 -1.36 12.63
C ASP A 33 19.09 -1.33 12.01
N GLN A 34 19.96 -2.28 12.34
CA GLN A 34 21.32 -2.35 11.80
C GLN A 34 21.31 -2.71 10.30
N GLN A 35 20.46 -3.65 9.90
CA GLN A 35 20.28 -4.03 8.50
C GLN A 35 19.63 -2.88 7.71
N ARG A 36 18.61 -2.23 8.28
CA ARG A 36 18.01 -1.01 7.71
C ARG A 36 19.06 0.07 7.48
N ALA A 37 19.93 0.33 8.45
CA ALA A 37 21.01 1.31 8.33
C ALA A 37 22.02 0.94 7.23
N ALA A 38 22.30 -0.36 7.05
CA ALA A 38 23.16 -0.83 5.96
C ALA A 38 22.54 -0.60 4.59
N ILE A 39 21.26 -0.93 4.43
CA ILE A 39 20.50 -0.67 3.20
C ILE A 39 20.45 0.83 2.89
N TYR A 40 20.12 1.65 3.89
CA TYR A 40 20.08 3.10 3.73
C TYR A 40 21.41 3.67 3.23
N LYS A 41 22.54 3.26 3.84
CA LYS A 41 23.86 3.71 3.43
C LYS A 41 24.20 3.30 2.01
N ALA A 42 23.96 2.05 1.64
CA ALA A 42 24.21 1.55 0.29
C ALA A 42 23.33 2.26 -0.75
N CYS A 43 22.04 2.44 -0.48
CA CYS A 43 21.15 3.19 -1.34
C CYS A 43 21.59 4.64 -1.52
N LYS A 44 21.92 5.33 -0.42
CA LYS A 44 22.36 6.72 -0.47
C LYS A 44 23.64 6.87 -1.25
N GLU A 45 24.64 6.03 -0.98
CA GLU A 45 25.91 6.00 -1.71
C GLU A 45 25.69 5.72 -3.20
N GLY A 46 24.83 4.77 -3.54
CA GLY A 46 24.50 4.46 -4.92
C GLY A 46 23.83 5.61 -5.65
N ILE A 47 22.87 6.30 -5.00
CA ILE A 47 22.20 7.47 -5.58
C ILE A 47 23.20 8.62 -5.78
N ASP A 48 24.05 8.90 -4.78
CA ASP A 48 25.07 9.95 -4.86
C ASP A 48 26.11 9.64 -5.97
N ARG A 49 26.45 8.37 -6.20
CA ARG A 49 27.46 7.93 -7.17
C ARG A 49 26.91 7.80 -8.60
N TYR A 50 25.72 7.25 -8.76
CA TYR A 50 25.15 6.85 -10.05
C TYR A 50 23.98 7.73 -10.49
N GLY A 51 23.38 8.52 -9.60
CA GLY A 51 22.25 9.39 -9.92
C GLY A 51 21.06 8.60 -10.51
N ALA A 52 20.58 9.05 -11.66
CA ALA A 52 19.48 8.40 -12.40
C ALA A 52 19.79 6.97 -12.91
N GLN A 53 21.05 6.57 -12.88
CA GLN A 53 21.45 5.21 -13.24
C GLN A 53 21.50 4.25 -12.05
N MET A 54 21.08 4.68 -10.87
CA MET A 54 20.98 3.78 -9.72
C MET A 54 19.94 2.70 -9.98
N SER A 55 20.27 1.45 -9.65
CA SER A 55 19.41 0.29 -9.84
C SER A 55 19.52 -0.68 -8.67
N PHE A 56 18.64 -1.68 -8.59
CA PHE A 56 18.75 -2.71 -7.58
C PHE A 56 19.97 -3.61 -7.78
N ALA A 57 20.40 -3.84 -9.02
CA ALA A 57 21.65 -4.56 -9.29
C ALA A 57 22.86 -3.81 -8.67
N ARG A 58 22.90 -2.49 -8.80
CA ARG A 58 23.95 -1.67 -8.16
C ARG A 58 23.82 -1.63 -6.63
N LEU A 59 22.61 -1.69 -6.11
CA LEU A 59 22.41 -1.85 -4.67
C LEU A 59 23.00 -3.16 -4.18
N GLN A 60 22.79 -4.25 -4.91
CA GLN A 60 23.40 -5.55 -4.59
C GLN A 60 24.92 -5.44 -4.55
N GLU A 61 25.54 -4.92 -5.61
CA GLU A 61 27.00 -4.72 -5.66
C GLU A 61 27.52 -3.95 -4.45
N LEU A 62 26.89 -2.83 -4.11
CA LEU A 62 27.28 -2.00 -2.96
C LEU A 62 27.13 -2.71 -1.61
N LEU A 63 26.08 -3.54 -1.46
CA LEU A 63 25.86 -4.34 -0.26
C LEU A 63 26.93 -5.44 -0.14
N GLU A 64 27.33 -6.07 -1.24
CA GLU A 64 28.35 -7.12 -1.29
C GLU A 64 29.77 -6.58 -1.06
N GLU A 65 30.08 -5.41 -1.63
CA GLU A 65 31.35 -4.72 -1.44
C GLU A 65 31.51 -4.14 -0.03
N SER A 66 30.40 -3.97 0.68
CA SER A 66 30.40 -3.36 2.01
C SER A 66 31.22 -4.17 3.02
N LYS A 67 32.01 -3.48 3.83
CA LYS A 67 32.72 -4.05 4.97
C LYS A 67 31.81 -4.31 6.17
N ILE A 68 30.56 -3.86 6.12
CA ILE A 68 29.56 -3.99 7.19
C ILE A 68 28.98 -5.41 7.11
N LYS A 69 29.05 -6.17 8.20
CA LYS A 69 28.53 -7.54 8.27
C LYS A 69 27.04 -7.62 7.93
N GLU A 70 26.28 -6.67 8.39
CA GLU A 70 24.82 -6.57 8.19
C GLU A 70 24.45 -6.39 6.71
N ALA A 71 25.27 -5.70 5.93
CA ALA A 71 25.07 -5.53 4.49
C ALA A 71 25.15 -6.87 3.74
N LYS A 72 26.10 -7.73 4.10
CA LYS A 72 26.23 -9.07 3.53
C LYS A 72 25.04 -9.97 3.90
N THR A 73 24.55 -9.83 5.14
CA THR A 73 23.34 -10.55 5.58
C THR A 73 22.12 -10.10 4.79
N VAL A 74 21.99 -8.80 4.50
CA VAL A 74 20.91 -8.25 3.66
C VAL A 74 21.03 -8.80 2.25
N SER A 75 22.18 -8.69 1.60
CA SER A 75 22.38 -9.19 0.23
C SER A 75 22.01 -10.67 0.12
N SER A 76 22.48 -11.50 1.06
CA SER A 76 22.17 -12.94 1.09
C SER A 76 20.68 -13.23 1.24
N LYS A 77 19.94 -12.48 2.10
CA LYS A 77 18.49 -12.68 2.27
C LYS A 77 17.68 -12.17 1.08
N MET A 78 18.20 -11.21 0.32
CA MET A 78 17.54 -10.60 -0.82
C MET A 78 17.96 -11.23 -2.16
N THR A 79 18.73 -12.31 -2.18
CA THR A 79 19.23 -12.95 -3.41
C THR A 79 18.12 -13.19 -4.43
N GLN A 80 17.00 -13.78 -4.00
CA GLN A 80 15.85 -14.01 -4.88
C GLN A 80 15.26 -12.74 -5.50
N PHE A 81 15.26 -11.64 -4.77
CA PHE A 81 14.82 -10.34 -5.27
C PHE A 81 15.75 -9.81 -6.36
N PHE A 82 17.06 -9.92 -6.15
CA PHE A 82 18.05 -9.45 -7.12
C PHE A 82 18.09 -10.32 -8.38
N ASP A 83 17.93 -11.64 -8.24
CA ASP A 83 17.97 -12.59 -9.36
C ASP A 83 16.79 -12.45 -10.31
N ASN A 84 15.66 -11.92 -9.86
CA ASN A 84 14.46 -11.81 -10.68
C ASN A 84 14.44 -10.61 -11.65
N ASP A 85 15.36 -9.65 -11.50
CA ASP A 85 15.45 -8.42 -12.33
C ASP A 85 14.08 -7.81 -12.66
N LEU A 86 13.31 -7.55 -11.62
CA LEU A 86 11.87 -7.21 -11.72
C LEU A 86 11.61 -5.84 -12.32
N PHE A 87 12.65 -5.01 -12.41
CA PHE A 87 12.54 -3.61 -12.79
C PHE A 87 13.32 -3.34 -14.06
N ASP A 88 12.60 -3.11 -15.15
CA ASP A 88 13.17 -2.76 -16.45
C ASP A 88 13.40 -1.24 -16.52
N THR A 89 14.63 -0.83 -16.66
CA THR A 89 15.03 0.58 -16.80
C THR A 89 14.93 1.12 -18.22
N SER A 90 14.57 0.27 -19.19
CA SER A 90 14.50 0.64 -20.61
C SER A 90 13.17 1.23 -21.06
N ASN A 91 12.10 0.96 -20.32
CA ASN A 91 10.74 1.44 -20.63
C ASN A 91 10.23 2.36 -19.52
N SER A 92 9.97 3.63 -19.81
CA SER A 92 9.46 4.55 -18.80
C SER A 92 7.95 4.47 -18.67
N PHE A 93 7.52 4.23 -17.44
CA PHE A 93 6.12 4.28 -17.03
C PHE A 93 5.83 5.69 -16.51
N ASP A 94 5.16 6.52 -17.31
CA ASP A 94 4.80 7.87 -16.88
C ASP A 94 3.41 7.86 -16.24
N TRP A 95 3.36 8.16 -14.95
CA TRP A 95 2.09 8.31 -14.22
C TRP A 95 1.17 9.36 -14.82
N LYS A 96 1.71 10.39 -15.51
CA LYS A 96 0.90 11.39 -16.19
C LYS A 96 0.05 10.78 -17.30
N ASP A 97 0.60 9.81 -18.03
CA ASP A 97 -0.14 9.12 -19.09
C ASP A 97 -1.28 8.29 -18.52
N ILE A 98 -1.09 7.72 -17.33
CA ILE A 98 -2.13 6.97 -16.62
C ILE A 98 -3.18 7.92 -16.05
N LEU A 99 -2.76 9.00 -15.41
CA LEU A 99 -3.65 9.99 -14.79
C LEU A 99 -4.52 10.72 -15.83
N ASN A 100 -3.99 10.94 -17.03
CA ASN A 100 -4.69 11.63 -18.13
C ASN A 100 -5.49 10.68 -19.04
N ASN A 101 -5.60 9.42 -18.70
CA ASN A 101 -6.12 8.38 -19.59
C ASN A 101 -7.57 8.05 -19.28
N ASP A 102 -8.49 8.93 -19.67
CA ASP A 102 -9.93 8.80 -19.44
C ASP A 102 -10.47 7.44 -19.89
N GLY A 103 -11.10 6.73 -18.95
CA GLY A 103 -11.83 5.49 -19.21
C GLY A 103 -10.96 4.24 -19.42
N LYS A 104 -9.64 4.31 -19.22
CA LYS A 104 -8.78 3.12 -19.25
C LYS A 104 -8.49 2.58 -17.86
N VAL A 105 -8.42 1.26 -17.77
CA VAL A 105 -8.01 0.54 -16.56
C VAL A 105 -6.62 -0.03 -16.80
N THR A 106 -5.67 0.33 -15.94
CA THR A 106 -4.34 -0.27 -15.90
C THR A 106 -4.30 -1.34 -14.82
N VAL A 107 -3.94 -2.56 -15.18
CA VAL A 107 -3.83 -3.68 -14.25
C VAL A 107 -2.37 -4.08 -14.12
N ILE A 108 -1.85 -4.01 -12.88
CA ILE A 108 -0.53 -4.53 -12.54
C ILE A 108 -0.73 -5.96 -12.03
N GLN A 109 -0.34 -6.93 -12.85
CA GLN A 109 -0.54 -8.35 -12.53
C GLN A 109 0.71 -8.94 -11.90
N LEU A 110 0.58 -9.46 -10.67
CA LEU A 110 1.68 -9.98 -9.85
C LEU A 110 1.58 -11.49 -9.59
N THR A 111 0.70 -12.20 -10.31
CA THR A 111 0.31 -13.60 -10.03
C THR A 111 1.44 -14.64 -10.12
N ASN A 112 2.52 -14.35 -10.83
CA ASN A 112 3.65 -15.28 -11.02
C ASN A 112 4.81 -15.02 -10.05
N LEU A 113 4.64 -14.12 -9.11
CA LEU A 113 5.66 -13.74 -8.14
C LEU A 113 5.31 -14.32 -6.76
N ASP A 114 6.32 -14.63 -5.96
CA ASP A 114 6.08 -14.97 -4.56
C ASP A 114 5.56 -13.74 -3.77
N ARG A 115 5.01 -13.99 -2.59
CA ARG A 115 4.35 -12.96 -1.79
C ARG A 115 5.29 -11.82 -1.40
N THR A 116 6.55 -12.10 -1.13
CA THR A 116 7.56 -11.09 -0.75
C THR A 116 7.79 -10.12 -1.89
N LEU A 117 7.99 -10.64 -3.10
CA LEU A 117 8.17 -9.84 -4.31
C LEU A 117 6.91 -9.04 -4.66
N GLN A 118 5.72 -9.64 -4.55
CA GLN A 118 4.45 -8.93 -4.75
C GLN A 118 4.35 -7.73 -3.82
N THR A 119 4.66 -7.90 -2.53
CA THR A 119 4.60 -6.82 -1.55
C THR A 119 5.60 -5.71 -1.87
N ILE A 120 6.86 -6.05 -2.21
CA ILE A 120 7.88 -5.06 -2.55
C ILE A 120 7.43 -4.21 -3.75
N ILE A 121 6.98 -4.86 -4.83
CA ILE A 121 6.55 -4.17 -6.04
C ILE A 121 5.37 -3.25 -5.73
N THR A 122 4.40 -3.75 -4.98
CA THR A 122 3.21 -2.95 -4.61
C THR A 122 3.59 -1.73 -3.78
N GLU A 123 4.42 -1.89 -2.76
CA GLU A 123 4.87 -0.79 -1.89
C GLU A 123 5.68 0.26 -2.68
N ILE A 124 6.60 -0.17 -3.54
CA ILE A 124 7.37 0.74 -4.41
C ILE A 124 6.44 1.47 -5.38
N THR A 125 5.52 0.76 -6.01
CA THR A 125 4.54 1.34 -6.96
C THR A 125 3.64 2.37 -6.26
N LEU A 126 3.17 2.07 -5.05
CA LEU A 126 2.35 3.00 -4.26
C LEU A 126 3.13 4.26 -3.87
N TRP A 127 4.40 4.13 -3.48
CA TRP A 127 5.25 5.27 -3.20
C TRP A 127 5.42 6.17 -4.41
N ASP A 128 5.67 5.57 -5.57
CA ASP A 128 5.84 6.31 -6.80
C ASP A 128 4.56 6.99 -7.25
N ALA A 129 3.45 6.26 -7.24
CA ALA A 129 2.14 6.82 -7.50
C ALA A 129 1.81 7.96 -6.53
N TRP A 130 2.07 7.80 -5.23
CA TRP A 130 1.91 8.85 -4.23
C TRP A 130 2.67 10.12 -4.62
N TYR A 131 3.94 9.94 -4.98
CA TYR A 131 4.81 11.06 -5.33
C TYR A 131 4.31 11.81 -6.57
N SER A 132 3.88 11.09 -7.58
CA SER A 132 3.34 11.65 -8.81
C SER A 132 2.01 12.37 -8.55
N LEU A 133 1.09 11.76 -7.80
CA LEU A 133 -0.20 12.36 -7.48
C LEU A 133 -0.09 13.59 -6.59
N THR A 134 0.87 13.64 -5.67
CA THR A 134 1.11 14.88 -4.90
C THR A 134 1.51 16.08 -5.75
N LYS A 135 1.99 15.86 -6.97
CA LYS A 135 2.40 16.93 -7.90
C LYS A 135 1.37 17.22 -8.98
N PHE A 136 0.77 16.18 -9.53
CA PHE A 136 -0.07 16.27 -10.72
C PHE A 136 -1.53 15.91 -10.45
N GLY A 137 -1.82 15.34 -9.28
CA GLY A 137 -3.16 14.92 -8.90
C GLY A 137 -4.11 16.10 -8.71
N ASN A 138 -5.38 15.88 -8.97
CA ASN A 138 -6.45 16.87 -8.82
C ASN A 138 -7.63 16.23 -8.09
N LYS A 139 -8.09 16.86 -7.01
CA LYS A 139 -9.23 16.40 -6.23
C LYS A 139 -10.57 16.40 -7.01
N ASP A 140 -10.68 17.22 -8.05
CA ASP A 140 -11.89 17.35 -8.87
C ASP A 140 -11.97 16.27 -9.97
N THR A 141 -10.84 15.62 -10.26
CA THR A 141 -10.73 14.47 -11.16
C THR A 141 -10.01 13.32 -10.44
N PRO A 142 -10.72 12.61 -9.53
CA PRO A 142 -10.09 11.62 -8.69
C PRO A 142 -9.59 10.42 -9.51
N PHE A 143 -8.41 9.94 -9.13
CA PHE A 143 -7.81 8.73 -9.66
C PHE A 143 -8.14 7.53 -8.77
N VAL A 144 -8.84 6.54 -9.33
CA VAL A 144 -9.24 5.35 -8.57
C VAL A 144 -8.12 4.32 -8.57
N VAL A 145 -7.72 3.90 -7.38
CA VAL A 145 -6.74 2.82 -7.18
C VAL A 145 -7.40 1.71 -6.36
N VAL A 146 -7.47 0.52 -6.92
CA VAL A 146 -8.00 -0.66 -6.22
C VAL A 146 -6.82 -1.53 -5.79
N LEU A 147 -6.75 -1.79 -4.49
CA LEU A 147 -5.71 -2.60 -3.86
C LEU A 147 -6.37 -3.83 -3.24
N ASP A 148 -6.26 -4.95 -3.96
CA ASP A 148 -6.69 -6.24 -3.47
C ASP A 148 -5.66 -6.85 -2.52
N GLU A 149 -6.09 -7.73 -1.61
CA GLU A 149 -5.26 -8.33 -0.56
C GLU A 149 -4.51 -7.29 0.28
N ALA A 150 -5.20 -6.20 0.62
CA ALA A 150 -4.60 -5.04 1.29
C ALA A 150 -3.98 -5.35 2.66
N GLN A 151 -4.33 -6.49 3.30
CA GLN A 151 -3.66 -6.95 4.53
C GLN A 151 -2.17 -7.28 4.33
N ASN A 152 -1.68 -7.33 3.08
CA ASN A 152 -0.28 -7.53 2.77
C ASN A 152 0.53 -6.23 2.74
N LEU A 153 -0.15 -5.08 2.80
CA LEU A 153 0.45 -3.75 2.81
C LEU A 153 0.80 -3.34 4.25
N SER A 154 1.74 -2.41 4.38
CA SER A 154 1.99 -1.74 5.64
C SER A 154 1.05 -0.56 5.81
N PHE A 155 0.31 -0.54 6.92
CA PHE A 155 -0.47 0.63 7.36
C PHE A 155 0.18 1.35 8.53
N LYS A 156 1.46 1.08 8.81
CA LYS A 156 2.23 1.79 9.83
C LYS A 156 2.41 3.25 9.47
N SER A 157 2.56 4.08 10.50
CA SER A 157 2.79 5.52 10.31
C SER A 157 3.96 5.78 9.35
N GLY A 158 3.69 6.59 8.33
CA GLY A 158 4.65 6.95 7.29
C GLY A 158 4.69 6.01 6.09
N SER A 159 3.98 4.88 6.09
CA SER A 159 3.83 4.02 4.91
C SER A 159 3.01 4.69 3.80
N PRO A 160 3.13 4.26 2.53
CA PRO A 160 2.34 4.83 1.45
C PRO A 160 0.84 4.61 1.65
N ALA A 161 0.42 3.44 2.11
CA ALA A 161 -1.00 3.16 2.35
C ALA A 161 -1.59 4.04 3.47
N GLU A 162 -0.86 4.26 4.57
CA GLU A 162 -1.28 5.19 5.63
C GLU A 162 -1.39 6.62 5.12
N LYS A 163 -0.41 7.10 4.35
CA LYS A 163 -0.46 8.45 3.75
C LYS A 163 -1.63 8.63 2.79
N ILE A 164 -1.90 7.62 1.97
CA ILE A 164 -3.05 7.62 1.05
C ILE A 164 -4.35 7.75 1.82
N LEU A 165 -4.54 6.98 2.89
CA LEU A 165 -5.73 7.04 3.74
C LEU A 165 -5.92 8.42 4.38
N ARG A 166 -4.87 9.00 4.92
CA ARG A 166 -4.95 10.27 5.66
C ARG A 166 -5.01 11.50 4.77
N GLU A 167 -4.30 11.50 3.67
CA GLU A 167 -4.05 12.70 2.89
C GLU A 167 -4.41 12.57 1.41
N GLY A 168 -4.64 11.36 0.92
CA GLY A 168 -4.81 11.09 -0.51
C GLY A 168 -5.90 11.92 -1.17
N ARG A 169 -7.01 12.16 -0.48
CA ARG A 169 -8.13 12.99 -0.97
C ARG A 169 -7.68 14.37 -1.46
N LYS A 170 -6.68 14.99 -0.83
CA LYS A 170 -6.16 16.31 -1.22
C LYS A 170 -5.57 16.30 -2.63
N TYR A 171 -5.07 15.15 -3.04
CA TYR A 171 -4.34 14.94 -4.29
C TYR A 171 -5.14 14.14 -5.32
N GLY A 172 -6.43 13.93 -5.08
CA GLY A 172 -7.29 13.20 -6.00
C GLY A 172 -7.21 11.67 -5.89
N TRP A 173 -6.68 11.12 -4.80
CA TRP A 173 -6.75 9.68 -4.58
C TRP A 173 -8.18 9.24 -4.20
N SER A 174 -8.68 8.21 -4.90
CA SER A 174 -9.82 7.40 -4.49
C SER A 174 -9.31 5.97 -4.32
N ALA A 175 -8.87 5.65 -3.11
CA ALA A 175 -8.26 4.35 -2.81
C ALA A 175 -9.31 3.38 -2.27
N TRP A 176 -9.37 2.18 -2.86
CA TRP A 176 -10.24 1.09 -2.46
C TRP A 176 -9.36 -0.07 -1.97
N PHE A 177 -9.40 -0.33 -0.67
CA PHE A 177 -8.64 -1.41 -0.05
C PHE A 177 -9.57 -2.60 0.18
N ALA A 178 -9.30 -3.72 -0.49
CA ALA A 178 -10.00 -4.96 -0.26
C ALA A 178 -9.14 -5.90 0.58
N THR A 179 -9.72 -6.48 1.63
CA THR A 179 -9.02 -7.40 2.53
C THR A 179 -9.94 -8.53 2.96
N GLN A 180 -9.38 -9.72 3.11
CA GLN A 180 -10.11 -10.89 3.61
C GLN A 180 -9.98 -11.03 5.13
N PHE A 181 -8.91 -10.51 5.72
CA PHE A 181 -8.60 -10.64 7.14
C PHE A 181 -8.10 -9.31 7.71
N LEU A 182 -8.60 -8.96 8.88
CA LEU A 182 -8.08 -7.84 9.68
C LEU A 182 -7.31 -8.35 10.90
N LYS A 183 -7.99 -9.20 11.70
CA LYS A 183 -7.43 -9.75 12.93
C LYS A 183 -6.33 -10.76 12.63
N GLY A 184 -5.16 -10.54 13.20
CA GLY A 184 -4.01 -11.45 13.04
C GLY A 184 -3.15 -11.21 11.81
N ALA A 185 -3.66 -10.46 10.80
CA ALA A 185 -2.87 -10.02 9.65
C ALA A 185 -2.26 -8.64 9.87
N LEU A 186 -3.00 -7.74 10.53
CA LEU A 186 -2.59 -6.38 10.87
C LEU A 186 -2.49 -6.21 12.38
N ASP A 187 -1.61 -5.34 12.86
CA ASP A 187 -1.58 -4.96 14.26
C ASP A 187 -2.71 -3.94 14.59
N SER A 188 -2.93 -3.67 15.88
CA SER A 188 -4.01 -2.78 16.32
C SER A 188 -3.86 -1.34 15.81
N GLY A 189 -2.63 -0.86 15.64
CA GLY A 189 -2.35 0.47 15.09
C GLY A 189 -2.64 0.52 13.59
N GLU A 190 -2.25 -0.49 12.84
CA GLU A 190 -2.53 -0.62 11.41
C GLU A 190 -4.03 -0.72 11.14
N ILE A 191 -4.76 -1.52 11.93
CA ILE A 191 -6.22 -1.59 11.85
C ILE A 191 -6.85 -0.22 12.13
N SER A 192 -6.37 0.49 13.16
CA SER A 192 -6.85 1.84 13.49
C SER A 192 -6.62 2.81 12.32
N ASN A 193 -5.49 2.71 11.62
CA ASN A 193 -5.23 3.52 10.45
C ASN A 193 -6.16 3.15 9.28
N LEU A 194 -6.34 1.86 9.00
CA LEU A 194 -7.25 1.40 7.94
C LEU A 194 -8.70 1.82 8.19
N GLN A 195 -9.12 1.87 9.46
CA GLN A 195 -10.47 2.31 9.86
C GLN A 195 -10.73 3.81 9.65
N GLN A 196 -9.73 4.60 9.28
CA GLN A 196 -9.91 6.01 8.87
C GLN A 196 -10.53 6.13 7.46
N ALA A 197 -10.73 5.01 6.74
CA ALA A 197 -11.46 5.00 5.48
C ALA A 197 -12.86 5.62 5.67
N ALA A 198 -13.25 6.52 4.76
CA ALA A 198 -14.53 7.23 4.82
C ALA A 198 -15.71 6.28 4.66
N GLU A 199 -15.56 5.28 3.79
CA GLU A 199 -16.55 4.25 3.51
C GLU A 199 -16.00 2.87 3.84
N ARG A 200 -16.82 2.03 4.46
CA ARG A 200 -16.49 0.64 4.79
C ARG A 200 -17.61 -0.29 4.36
N LEU A 201 -17.25 -1.28 3.57
CA LEU A 201 -18.17 -2.30 3.10
C LEU A 201 -17.79 -3.64 3.73
N TYR A 202 -18.68 -4.21 4.51
CA TYR A 202 -18.48 -5.50 5.15
C TYR A 202 -19.32 -6.55 4.44
N PHE A 203 -18.65 -7.39 3.66
CA PHE A 203 -19.24 -8.63 3.15
C PHE A 203 -19.24 -9.69 4.25
N LYS A 204 -19.91 -10.83 4.04
CA LYS A 204 -19.96 -11.89 5.04
C LYS A 204 -18.56 -12.35 5.42
N PRO A 205 -18.09 -12.06 6.64
CA PRO A 205 -16.73 -12.41 7.05
C PRO A 205 -16.63 -13.91 7.39
N SER A 206 -15.39 -14.40 7.55
CA SER A 206 -15.14 -15.73 8.12
C SER A 206 -15.66 -15.83 9.55
N GLY A 207 -15.88 -17.05 10.04
CA GLY A 207 -16.39 -17.25 11.40
C GLY A 207 -15.49 -16.65 12.48
N GLU A 208 -14.16 -16.62 12.28
CA GLU A 208 -13.17 -16.07 13.21
C GLU A 208 -13.21 -14.53 13.28
N GLU A 209 -13.49 -13.88 12.15
CA GLU A 209 -13.58 -12.42 12.05
C GLU A 209 -14.96 -11.87 12.48
N MET A 210 -15.99 -12.71 12.52
CA MET A 210 -17.38 -12.28 12.65
C MET A 210 -17.65 -11.46 13.90
N ASN A 211 -17.19 -11.92 15.05
CA ASN A 211 -17.35 -11.18 16.32
C ASN A 211 -16.58 -9.85 16.31
N TYR A 212 -15.38 -9.86 15.70
CA TYR A 212 -14.56 -8.69 15.61
C TYR A 212 -15.23 -7.63 14.71
N ILE A 213 -15.68 -8.01 13.54
CA ILE A 213 -16.37 -7.12 12.59
C ILE A 213 -17.70 -6.61 13.17
N ALA A 214 -18.49 -7.46 13.86
CA ALA A 214 -19.69 -7.01 14.56
C ALA A 214 -19.39 -5.91 15.58
N GLY A 215 -18.27 -6.04 16.32
CA GLY A 215 -17.82 -5.02 17.26
C GLY A 215 -17.36 -3.73 16.59
N GLN A 216 -16.87 -3.79 15.34
CA GLN A 216 -16.47 -2.61 14.57
C GLN A 216 -17.68 -1.84 13.99
N ILE A 217 -18.76 -2.54 13.69
CA ILE A 217 -20.00 -1.96 13.16
C ILE A 217 -20.85 -1.35 14.28
N ALA A 218 -20.89 -2.00 15.44
CA ALA A 218 -21.72 -1.61 16.56
C ALA A 218 -21.29 -0.26 17.16
N SER A 219 -22.24 0.63 17.40
CA SER A 219 -22.03 1.88 18.11
C SER A 219 -21.95 1.66 19.64
N GLU A 220 -22.69 0.65 20.13
CA GLU A 220 -22.74 0.27 21.54
C GLU A 220 -22.53 -1.24 21.69
N ARG A 221 -22.02 -1.65 22.86
CA ARG A 221 -21.79 -3.08 23.14
C ARG A 221 -23.05 -3.94 23.06
N THR A 222 -24.20 -3.37 23.35
CA THR A 222 -25.53 -4.02 23.29
C THR A 222 -25.92 -4.42 21.88
N GLU A 223 -25.39 -3.75 20.86
CA GLU A 223 -25.72 -4.00 19.45
C GLU A 223 -24.85 -5.10 18.82
N ILE A 224 -23.75 -5.50 19.45
CA ILE A 224 -22.78 -6.45 18.87
C ILE A 224 -23.44 -7.77 18.47
N GLN A 225 -24.33 -8.30 19.31
CA GLN A 225 -25.01 -9.57 19.04
C GLN A 225 -25.97 -9.46 17.85
N ASP A 226 -26.62 -8.32 17.68
CA ASP A 226 -27.51 -8.07 16.55
C ASP A 226 -26.74 -7.98 15.23
N TRP A 227 -25.61 -7.25 15.24
CA TRP A 227 -24.73 -7.19 14.09
C TRP A 227 -24.09 -8.52 13.74
N TYR A 228 -23.68 -9.30 14.74
CA TYR A 228 -23.22 -10.68 14.55
C TYR A 228 -24.28 -11.54 13.83
N ASN A 229 -25.53 -11.49 14.28
CA ASN A 229 -26.62 -12.24 13.67
C ASN A 229 -26.91 -11.77 12.23
N ARG A 230 -26.86 -10.47 11.97
CA ARG A 230 -27.01 -9.92 10.60
C ARG A 230 -25.90 -10.39 9.68
N LEU A 231 -24.62 -10.27 10.08
CA LEU A 231 -23.46 -10.75 9.33
C LEU A 231 -23.57 -12.25 9.04
N LYS A 232 -23.95 -13.06 10.03
CA LYS A 232 -24.10 -14.52 9.90
C LYS A 232 -25.14 -14.89 8.86
N ASN A 233 -26.24 -14.16 8.80
CA ASN A 233 -27.38 -14.43 7.93
C ASN A 233 -27.28 -13.78 6.55
N MET A 234 -26.22 -13.02 6.27
CA MET A 234 -26.00 -12.38 4.95
C MET A 234 -25.93 -13.40 3.84
N GLN A 235 -26.57 -13.08 2.75
CA GLN A 235 -26.56 -13.86 1.51
C GLN A 235 -25.42 -13.37 0.58
N LYS A 236 -25.08 -14.18 -0.41
CA LYS A 236 -24.12 -13.79 -1.44
C LYS A 236 -24.63 -12.54 -2.19
N GLY A 237 -23.75 -11.54 -2.34
CA GLY A 237 -24.09 -10.26 -2.99
C GLY A 237 -24.56 -9.18 -2.01
N GLN A 238 -24.80 -9.51 -0.74
CA GLN A 238 -25.14 -8.52 0.29
C GLN A 238 -23.90 -7.99 0.99
N CYS A 239 -23.95 -6.72 1.40
CA CYS A 239 -22.92 -6.11 2.26
C CYS A 239 -23.56 -5.16 3.28
N ILE A 240 -22.87 -4.91 4.38
CA ILE A 240 -23.19 -3.83 5.30
C ILE A 240 -22.29 -2.64 4.93
N VAL A 241 -22.92 -1.50 4.64
CA VAL A 241 -22.22 -0.25 4.35
C VAL A 241 -22.22 0.63 5.58
N GLN A 242 -21.06 1.09 5.95
CA GLN A 242 -20.83 2.05 7.01
C GLN A 242 -19.98 3.20 6.45
N GLY A 243 -20.55 4.38 6.39
CA GLY A 243 -19.95 5.56 5.80
C GLY A 243 -20.99 6.57 5.35
N ASP A 244 -20.61 7.76 4.84
CA ASP A 244 -21.52 8.81 4.41
C ASP A 244 -22.32 8.38 3.17
N ARG A 245 -23.62 8.54 3.23
CA ARG A 245 -24.53 8.18 2.12
C ARG A 245 -25.12 9.42 1.49
N ILE A 246 -25.28 9.36 0.18
CA ILE A 246 -26.12 10.31 -0.52
C ILE A 246 -27.58 9.94 -0.22
N LYS A 247 -28.29 10.83 0.46
CA LYS A 247 -29.73 10.70 0.69
C LYS A 247 -30.51 10.91 -0.62
N PRO A 248 -31.79 10.49 -0.69
CA PRO A 248 -32.63 10.73 -1.87
C PRO A 248 -32.74 12.20 -2.29
N ASN A 249 -32.53 13.13 -1.35
CA ASN A 249 -32.53 14.58 -1.63
C ASN A 249 -31.19 15.13 -2.14
N GLY A 250 -30.17 14.25 -2.35
CA GLY A 250 -28.84 14.62 -2.80
C GLY A 250 -27.87 15.08 -1.70
N GLU A 251 -28.32 15.20 -0.44
CA GLU A 251 -27.46 15.53 0.68
C GLU A 251 -26.67 14.33 1.19
N PHE A 252 -25.45 14.55 1.68
CA PHE A 252 -24.71 13.56 2.44
C PHE A 252 -25.38 13.33 3.79
N GLY A 253 -25.59 12.08 4.14
CA GLY A 253 -26.22 11.67 5.39
C GLY A 253 -25.25 11.07 6.39
N SER A 254 -25.46 11.41 7.66
CA SER A 254 -24.86 10.67 8.78
C SER A 254 -25.35 9.22 8.81
N ILE A 255 -24.51 8.35 9.33
CA ILE A 255 -24.43 6.97 8.89
C ILE A 255 -24.79 6.05 10.03
N GLN A 256 -25.97 5.54 9.95
CA GLN A 256 -26.28 4.24 10.56
C GLN A 256 -25.82 3.16 9.57
N PRO A 257 -25.09 2.12 10.02
CA PRO A 257 -24.75 0.99 9.16
C PRO A 257 -26.02 0.39 8.55
N ALA A 258 -25.97 0.07 7.24
CA ALA A 258 -27.13 -0.45 6.52
C ALA A 258 -26.76 -1.67 5.70
N LEU A 259 -27.66 -2.67 5.73
CA LEU A 259 -27.59 -3.82 4.82
C LEU A 259 -28.03 -3.37 3.43
N VAL A 260 -27.23 -3.71 2.43
CA VAL A 260 -27.46 -3.42 1.00
C VAL A 260 -27.43 -4.73 0.21
N ASN A 261 -28.31 -4.82 -0.79
CA ASN A 261 -28.44 -5.96 -1.70
C ASN A 261 -27.73 -5.66 -3.03
#